data_772a04b5925a760fefc865140210dab1
#
_entry.id   772a04b5925a760fefc865140210dab1
#
_cell.length_a   1.000
_cell.length_b   1.000
_cell.length_c   1.000
_cell.angle_alpha   90.00
_cell.angle_beta   90.00
_cell.angle_gamma   90.00
#
_symmetry.space_group_name_H-M   'P 1'
#
loop_
_entity.id
_entity.type
_entity.pdbx_description
1 polymer ?
#
loop_
_entity_poly.entity_id
_entity_poly.type
_entity_poly.pdbx_seq_one_letter_code
_entity_poly.pdbx_strand_id
1 'polypeptide(L)'
;MFKVSKKENGLNIIIVGCGKVGATLVEQLSKEGHDITVIDKKPERIQDITNMFDVMGIVGNGASYSTQMEAGIEESDLIIAVTDSDELNLLCCTVAKRVGNCAAIARVRTPDYSEETGYLREKLGLALIINPELEAAKEVARILYLPTALEVNSFAHGQAELVKFKVPSDNVLNGLSIAYLGKNITNDILICAIERDGEVYIPNGDFVIKSGDVLSFVSERHIARNFLKTIGFATNQVKDTMIIGGSKAAYYLAKELINMGISVKIIERDRQNCERLSVKLPKAIVINGDGTDPDILKEEGIERVQSFIPLTGIDEENIMLTLHAKQVSNAKVVTKINRVNYKQVINNLDLGSLVYPKYITSEAIIAYVRAKKNSKGSNIETLYHMFDSRVEAIEFIVEENSRVSGIPIKDLKLKKDVLISFINHDGHIIIPTGNDEIEDGDTVMIVTKNTGFTDINDIVM
;
A
#
# COMPACT_ATOMS: atom_id res chain seq x y z
N MET A 1 31.54 -18.87 -18.85
CA MET A 1 30.10 -19.14 -18.83
C MET A 1 29.80 -19.81 -17.50
N PHE A 2 29.52 -19.03 -16.46
CA PHE A 2 29.18 -19.58 -15.15
C PHE A 2 27.71 -19.95 -15.17
N LYS A 3 27.37 -21.23 -15.11
CA LYS A 3 26.02 -21.68 -14.82
C LYS A 3 25.70 -21.31 -13.38
N VAL A 4 24.94 -20.23 -13.19
CA VAL A 4 24.28 -19.96 -11.91
C VAL A 4 23.31 -21.14 -11.66
N SER A 5 23.45 -21.81 -10.53
CA SER A 5 22.54 -22.88 -10.15
C SER A 5 21.13 -22.26 -10.02
N LYS A 6 20.19 -22.66 -10.87
CA LYS A 6 18.78 -22.31 -10.71
C LYS A 6 18.36 -22.66 -9.28
N LYS A 7 17.97 -21.67 -8.50
CA LYS A 7 17.23 -21.92 -7.24
C LYS A 7 15.94 -22.63 -7.66
N GLU A 8 15.68 -23.80 -7.12
CA GLU A 8 14.70 -24.76 -7.64
C GLU A 8 13.25 -24.27 -7.74
N ASN A 9 12.93 -23.01 -7.33
CA ASN A 9 11.57 -22.43 -7.37
C ASN A 9 11.52 -20.90 -7.54
N GLY A 10 12.57 -20.20 -7.97
CA GLY A 10 12.60 -18.76 -8.19
C GLY A 10 12.19 -18.38 -9.62
N LEU A 11 11.63 -17.16 -9.80
CA LEU A 11 11.46 -16.53 -11.12
C LEU A 11 12.73 -15.77 -11.50
N ASN A 12 13.02 -15.68 -12.80
CA ASN A 12 14.04 -14.82 -13.38
C ASN A 12 13.44 -13.43 -13.62
N ILE A 13 13.83 -12.43 -12.83
CA ILE A 13 13.22 -11.10 -12.83
C ILE A 13 14.25 -10.05 -13.24
N ILE A 14 13.91 -9.23 -14.24
CA ILE A 14 14.71 -8.05 -14.61
C ILE A 14 14.05 -6.80 -14.00
N ILE A 15 14.80 -6.01 -13.21
CA ILE A 15 14.35 -4.74 -12.66
C ILE A 15 15.11 -3.60 -13.32
N VAL A 16 14.39 -2.72 -14.03
CA VAL A 16 14.95 -1.53 -14.69
C VAL A 16 14.70 -0.30 -13.82
N GLY A 17 15.78 0.29 -13.33
CA GLY A 17 15.78 1.44 -12.43
C GLY A 17 16.08 1.06 -10.98
N CYS A 18 17.29 1.36 -10.52
CA CYS A 18 17.79 1.13 -9.16
C CYS A 18 17.54 2.33 -8.22
N GLY A 19 16.44 3.04 -8.41
CA GLY A 19 15.98 4.09 -7.49
C GLY A 19 15.37 3.49 -6.21
N LYS A 20 14.70 4.33 -5.38
CA LYS A 20 14.10 3.89 -4.09
C LYS A 20 13.14 2.70 -4.23
N VAL A 21 12.28 2.70 -5.24
CA VAL A 21 11.32 1.61 -5.49
C VAL A 21 12.06 0.34 -5.96
N GLY A 22 12.97 0.47 -6.93
CA GLY A 22 13.75 -0.67 -7.45
C GLY A 22 14.58 -1.33 -6.36
N ALA A 23 15.27 -0.56 -5.52
CA ALA A 23 16.04 -1.10 -4.39
C ALA A 23 15.15 -1.84 -3.38
N THR A 24 13.95 -1.30 -3.07
CA THR A 24 13.00 -1.99 -2.19
C THR A 24 12.50 -3.31 -2.80
N LEU A 25 12.23 -3.34 -4.11
CA LEU A 25 11.85 -4.56 -4.81
C LEU A 25 12.97 -5.60 -4.81
N VAL A 26 14.22 -5.18 -5.09
CA VAL A 26 15.38 -6.08 -5.01
C VAL A 26 15.48 -6.69 -3.63
N GLU A 27 15.41 -5.89 -2.57
CA GLU A 27 15.49 -6.37 -1.19
C GLU A 27 14.42 -7.41 -0.88
N GLN A 28 13.16 -7.15 -1.22
CA GLN A 28 12.04 -8.03 -0.89
C GLN A 28 12.05 -9.30 -1.74
N LEU A 29 12.22 -9.17 -3.07
CA LEU A 29 12.18 -10.31 -3.98
C LEU A 29 13.41 -11.23 -3.85
N SER A 30 14.57 -10.68 -3.47
CA SER A 30 15.77 -11.49 -3.15
C SER A 30 15.52 -12.39 -1.93
N LYS A 31 14.83 -11.86 -0.91
CA LYS A 31 14.45 -12.64 0.30
C LYS A 31 13.46 -13.77 -0.04
N GLU A 32 12.66 -13.61 -1.09
CA GLU A 32 11.71 -14.63 -1.55
C GLU A 32 12.34 -15.68 -2.51
N GLY A 33 13.66 -15.56 -2.76
CA GLY A 33 14.43 -16.56 -3.50
C GLY A 33 14.31 -16.47 -5.02
N HIS A 34 14.00 -15.28 -5.56
CA HIS A 34 14.03 -15.00 -6.99
C HIS A 34 15.44 -14.68 -7.51
N ASP A 35 15.72 -15.00 -8.78
CA ASP A 35 16.94 -14.61 -9.47
C ASP A 35 16.73 -13.23 -10.12
N ILE A 36 17.51 -12.24 -9.68
CA ILE A 36 17.28 -10.84 -10.05
C ILE A 36 18.46 -10.29 -10.85
N THR A 37 18.14 -9.69 -12.00
CA THR A 37 19.05 -8.85 -12.76
C THR A 37 18.57 -7.40 -12.69
N VAL A 38 19.46 -6.46 -12.31
CA VAL A 38 19.14 -5.03 -12.24
C VAL A 38 19.80 -4.27 -13.37
N ILE A 39 19.09 -3.30 -13.95
CA ILE A 39 19.60 -2.40 -14.99
C ILE A 39 19.42 -0.95 -14.52
N ASP A 40 20.47 -0.18 -14.50
CA ASP A 40 20.42 1.29 -14.31
C ASP A 40 21.49 1.98 -15.16
N LYS A 41 21.25 3.25 -15.55
CA LYS A 41 22.22 4.06 -16.27
C LYS A 41 23.37 4.55 -15.39
N LYS A 42 23.19 4.56 -14.07
CA LYS A 42 24.14 5.06 -13.09
C LYS A 42 24.95 3.91 -12.50
N PRO A 43 26.27 3.84 -12.78
CA PRO A 43 27.14 2.78 -12.26
C PRO A 43 27.11 2.68 -10.73
N GLU A 44 27.07 3.83 -10.04
CA GLU A 44 27.07 3.88 -8.57
C GLU A 44 25.87 3.12 -7.98
N ARG A 45 24.69 3.29 -8.57
CA ARG A 45 23.46 2.60 -8.10
C ARG A 45 23.54 1.10 -8.29
N ILE A 46 24.11 0.65 -9.41
CA ILE A 46 24.35 -0.78 -9.66
C ILE A 46 25.32 -1.33 -8.62
N GLN A 47 26.44 -0.64 -8.39
CA GLN A 47 27.43 -1.05 -7.41
C GLN A 47 26.85 -1.13 -5.98
N ASP A 48 26.07 -0.12 -5.57
CA ASP A 48 25.43 -0.10 -4.27
C ASP A 48 24.51 -1.33 -4.07
N ILE A 49 23.69 -1.65 -5.06
CA ILE A 49 22.75 -2.77 -5.00
C ILE A 49 23.46 -4.11 -5.03
N THR A 50 24.43 -4.30 -5.90
CA THR A 50 25.19 -5.57 -6.01
C THR A 50 26.10 -5.81 -4.81
N ASN A 51 26.51 -4.76 -4.08
CA ASN A 51 27.23 -4.89 -2.82
C ASN A 51 26.35 -5.33 -1.66
N MET A 52 25.05 -4.96 -1.70
CA MET A 52 24.10 -5.27 -0.63
C MET A 52 23.35 -6.58 -0.85
N PHE A 53 23.11 -6.97 -2.08
CA PHE A 53 22.27 -8.11 -2.45
C PHE A 53 22.98 -9.00 -3.49
N ASP A 54 22.73 -10.30 -3.42
CA ASP A 54 23.21 -11.28 -4.40
C ASP A 54 22.37 -11.21 -5.68
N VAL A 55 22.68 -10.21 -6.53
CA VAL A 55 21.97 -9.93 -7.77
C VAL A 55 22.95 -9.57 -8.90
N MET A 56 22.57 -9.85 -10.15
CA MET A 56 23.33 -9.44 -11.33
C MET A 56 23.05 -7.97 -11.63
N GLY A 57 24.10 -7.19 -11.91
CA GLY A 57 24.02 -5.76 -12.23
C GLY A 57 24.52 -5.42 -13.63
N ILE A 58 23.75 -4.66 -14.40
CA ILE A 58 24.09 -4.18 -15.74
C ILE A 58 23.95 -2.67 -15.80
N VAL A 59 25.03 -1.99 -16.22
CA VAL A 59 25.02 -0.56 -16.45
C VAL A 59 24.59 -0.27 -17.87
N GLY A 60 23.41 0.32 -18.07
CA GLY A 60 22.92 0.58 -19.41
C GLY A 60 21.54 1.23 -19.49
N ASN A 61 21.07 1.43 -20.70
CA ASN A 61 19.71 1.90 -20.98
C ASN A 61 18.78 0.69 -21.07
N GLY A 62 17.86 0.57 -20.09
CA GLY A 62 16.91 -0.54 -20.06
C GLY A 62 15.96 -0.66 -21.26
N ALA A 63 15.82 0.38 -22.09
CA ALA A 63 15.09 0.31 -23.35
C ALA A 63 15.94 -0.16 -24.54
N SER A 64 17.27 -0.33 -24.34
CA SER A 64 18.14 -0.84 -25.41
C SER A 64 17.98 -2.35 -25.57
N TYR A 65 17.79 -2.80 -26.80
CA TYR A 65 17.75 -4.21 -27.15
C TYR A 65 19.00 -4.96 -26.66
N SER A 66 20.20 -4.41 -26.91
CA SER A 66 21.48 -5.03 -26.51
C SER A 66 21.58 -5.17 -24.99
N THR A 67 21.17 -4.15 -24.23
CA THR A 67 21.17 -4.18 -22.75
C THR A 67 20.18 -5.23 -22.21
N GLN A 68 19.00 -5.34 -22.81
CA GLN A 68 18.04 -6.37 -22.42
C GLN A 68 18.52 -7.78 -22.76
N MET A 69 19.18 -7.97 -23.91
CA MET A 69 19.81 -9.24 -24.29
C MET A 69 20.91 -9.64 -23.31
N GLU A 70 21.78 -8.69 -22.93
CA GLU A 70 22.80 -8.92 -21.90
C GLU A 70 22.20 -9.28 -20.54
N ALA A 71 21.03 -8.71 -20.22
CA ALA A 71 20.28 -9.01 -19.00
C ALA A 71 19.54 -10.37 -19.04
N GLY A 72 19.59 -11.10 -20.15
CA GLY A 72 18.93 -12.40 -20.28
C GLY A 72 17.42 -12.33 -20.50
N ILE A 73 16.91 -11.30 -21.22
CA ILE A 73 15.48 -11.08 -21.41
C ILE A 73 14.75 -12.27 -22.05
N GLU A 74 15.42 -13.05 -22.90
CA GLU A 74 14.83 -14.22 -23.57
C GLU A 74 14.46 -15.35 -22.60
N GLU A 75 15.19 -15.45 -21.47
CA GLU A 75 14.98 -16.46 -20.43
C GLU A 75 14.25 -15.89 -19.19
N SER A 76 13.88 -14.61 -19.24
CA SER A 76 13.27 -13.94 -18.10
C SER A 76 11.76 -14.18 -18.03
N ASP A 77 11.25 -14.38 -16.82
CA ASP A 77 9.82 -14.55 -16.55
C ASP A 77 9.09 -13.21 -16.48
N LEU A 78 9.81 -12.15 -16.02
CA LEU A 78 9.23 -10.86 -15.72
C LEU A 78 10.24 -9.73 -15.89
N ILE A 79 9.79 -8.62 -16.48
CA ILE A 79 10.48 -7.33 -16.42
C ILE A 79 9.66 -6.31 -15.65
N ILE A 80 10.32 -5.54 -14.76
CA ILE A 80 9.72 -4.50 -13.95
C ILE A 80 10.44 -3.18 -14.23
N ALA A 81 9.78 -2.24 -14.89
CA ALA A 81 10.37 -0.94 -15.23
C ALA A 81 9.86 0.16 -14.27
N VAL A 82 10.76 0.67 -13.42
CA VAL A 82 10.48 1.64 -12.34
C VAL A 82 11.45 2.82 -12.35
N THR A 83 11.91 3.23 -13.53
CA THR A 83 12.77 4.42 -13.72
C THR A 83 12.00 5.73 -13.48
N ASP A 84 12.67 6.86 -13.54
CA ASP A 84 12.04 8.17 -13.33
C ASP A 84 11.22 8.70 -14.53
N SER A 85 11.28 8.05 -15.71
CA SER A 85 10.50 8.40 -16.90
C SER A 85 9.44 7.35 -17.18
N ASP A 86 8.19 7.79 -17.30
CA ASP A 86 7.05 6.94 -17.63
C ASP A 86 7.18 6.38 -19.07
N GLU A 87 7.63 7.22 -20.02
CA GLU A 87 7.86 6.83 -21.42
C GLU A 87 8.97 5.76 -21.51
N LEU A 88 10.05 5.93 -20.75
CA LEU A 88 11.13 4.95 -20.71
C LEU A 88 10.64 3.62 -20.13
N ASN A 89 9.81 3.66 -19.08
CA ASN A 89 9.24 2.46 -18.46
C ASN A 89 8.34 1.70 -19.46
N LEU A 90 7.47 2.42 -20.16
CA LEU A 90 6.62 1.84 -21.22
C LEU A 90 7.45 1.27 -22.37
N LEU A 91 8.49 2.00 -22.81
CA LEU A 91 9.38 1.53 -23.87
C LEU A 91 10.18 0.29 -23.47
N CYS A 92 10.74 0.25 -22.25
CA CYS A 92 11.43 -0.94 -21.72
C CYS A 92 10.52 -2.17 -21.78
N CYS A 93 9.29 -2.04 -21.30
CA CYS A 93 8.31 -3.12 -21.31
C CYS A 93 7.90 -3.54 -22.72
N THR A 94 7.73 -2.57 -23.64
CA THR A 94 7.35 -2.85 -25.04
C THR A 94 8.46 -3.63 -25.76
N VAL A 95 9.72 -3.24 -25.58
CA VAL A 95 10.88 -3.96 -26.16
C VAL A 95 10.95 -5.38 -25.58
N ALA A 96 10.85 -5.51 -24.26
CA ALA A 96 10.89 -6.81 -23.58
C ALA A 96 9.81 -7.77 -24.06
N LYS A 97 8.57 -7.28 -24.25
CA LYS A 97 7.46 -8.08 -24.82
C LYS A 97 7.72 -8.60 -26.23
N ARG A 98 8.47 -7.85 -27.03
CA ARG A 98 8.79 -8.21 -28.43
C ARG A 98 9.98 -9.17 -28.51
N VAL A 99 10.91 -9.09 -27.58
CA VAL A 99 12.16 -9.85 -27.57
C VAL A 99 12.03 -11.13 -26.76
N GLY A 100 11.63 -11.03 -25.48
CA GLY A 100 11.60 -12.15 -24.53
C GLY A 100 10.22 -12.73 -24.28
N ASN A 101 9.14 -12.10 -24.75
CA ASN A 101 7.76 -12.49 -24.47
C ASN A 101 7.45 -12.70 -22.97
N CYS A 102 8.23 -12.10 -22.08
CA CYS A 102 8.02 -12.15 -20.63
C CYS A 102 6.82 -11.29 -20.20
N ALA A 103 6.34 -11.49 -18.99
CA ALA A 103 5.41 -10.54 -18.38
C ALA A 103 6.11 -9.20 -18.17
N ALA A 104 5.36 -8.09 -18.22
CA ALA A 104 5.94 -6.77 -18.11
C ALA A 104 5.10 -5.86 -17.21
N ILE A 105 5.77 -5.22 -16.23
CA ILE A 105 5.17 -4.27 -15.30
C ILE A 105 5.82 -2.91 -15.52
N ALA A 106 5.01 -1.87 -15.73
CA ALA A 106 5.48 -0.50 -15.92
C ALA A 106 4.96 0.43 -14.81
N ARG A 107 5.85 1.28 -14.26
CA ARG A 107 5.46 2.40 -13.44
C ARG A 107 5.08 3.60 -14.32
N VAL A 108 3.87 4.11 -14.17
CA VAL A 108 3.34 5.25 -14.92
C VAL A 108 2.64 6.20 -13.96
N ARG A 109 3.15 7.43 -13.82
CA ARG A 109 2.75 8.41 -12.80
C ARG A 109 2.05 9.63 -13.38
N THR A 110 2.28 9.92 -14.66
CA THR A 110 1.75 11.12 -15.31
C THR A 110 0.24 11.00 -15.49
N PRO A 111 -0.54 12.02 -15.09
CA PRO A 111 -2.00 11.97 -15.18
C PRO A 111 -2.52 11.65 -16.57
N ASP A 112 -1.90 12.21 -17.61
CA ASP A 112 -2.31 12.04 -19.00
C ASP A 112 -2.23 10.57 -19.45
N TYR A 113 -1.30 9.76 -18.89
CA TYR A 113 -1.22 8.32 -19.15
C TYR A 113 -2.07 7.49 -18.17
N SER A 114 -2.22 7.99 -16.94
CA SER A 114 -2.93 7.25 -15.88
C SER A 114 -4.43 7.14 -16.13
N GLU A 115 -5.02 8.09 -16.86
CA GLU A 115 -6.44 8.04 -17.25
C GLU A 115 -6.69 7.00 -18.35
N GLU A 116 -5.64 6.59 -19.07
CA GLU A 116 -5.70 5.63 -20.19
C GLU A 116 -5.00 4.29 -19.86
N THR A 117 -4.77 3.98 -18.58
CA THR A 117 -4.00 2.78 -18.17
C THR A 117 -4.58 1.48 -18.71
N GLY A 118 -5.91 1.35 -18.79
CA GLY A 118 -6.58 0.18 -19.37
C GLY A 118 -6.23 -0.03 -20.84
N TYR A 119 -6.30 1.04 -21.63
CA TYR A 119 -5.93 1.02 -23.03
C TYR A 119 -4.44 0.72 -23.25
N LEU A 120 -3.57 1.42 -22.51
CA LEU A 120 -2.11 1.20 -22.59
C LEU A 120 -1.74 -0.23 -22.20
N ARG A 121 -2.33 -0.77 -21.11
CA ARG A 121 -2.10 -2.15 -20.68
C ARG A 121 -2.46 -3.15 -21.76
N GLU A 122 -3.64 -3.02 -22.34
CA GLU A 122 -4.12 -3.91 -23.41
C GLU A 122 -3.27 -3.80 -24.67
N LYS A 123 -3.07 -2.60 -25.18
CA LYS A 123 -2.39 -2.38 -26.48
C LYS A 123 -0.88 -2.66 -26.45
N LEU A 124 -0.23 -2.43 -25.30
CA LEU A 124 1.19 -2.74 -25.12
C LEU A 124 1.40 -4.14 -24.54
N GLY A 125 0.36 -4.88 -24.22
CA GLY A 125 0.43 -6.24 -23.66
C GLY A 125 1.08 -6.29 -22.29
N LEU A 126 0.88 -5.23 -21.47
CA LEU A 126 1.45 -5.15 -20.14
C LEU A 126 0.63 -5.97 -19.14
N ALA A 127 1.32 -6.66 -18.25
CA ALA A 127 0.68 -7.42 -17.18
C ALA A 127 0.08 -6.46 -16.12
N LEU A 128 0.82 -5.42 -15.77
CA LEU A 128 0.41 -4.44 -14.77
C LEU A 128 0.96 -3.04 -15.09
N ILE A 129 0.17 -2.02 -14.84
CA ILE A 129 0.61 -0.61 -14.78
C ILE A 129 0.38 -0.11 -13.37
N ILE A 130 1.40 0.49 -12.75
CA ILE A 130 1.35 0.97 -11.37
C ILE A 130 1.55 2.48 -11.32
N ASN A 131 0.69 3.17 -10.58
CA ASN A 131 0.81 4.58 -10.27
C ASN A 131 0.89 4.81 -8.75
N PRO A 132 2.10 4.89 -8.19
CA PRO A 132 2.29 5.07 -6.75
C PRO A 132 1.64 6.32 -6.18
N GLU A 133 1.66 7.40 -6.95
CA GLU A 133 1.11 8.69 -6.55
C GLU A 133 -0.40 8.66 -6.45
N LEU A 134 -1.07 7.97 -7.38
CA LEU A 134 -2.52 7.77 -7.36
C LEU A 134 -2.93 6.86 -6.20
N GLU A 135 -2.23 5.75 -5.99
CA GLU A 135 -2.57 4.82 -4.90
C GLU A 135 -2.34 5.46 -3.52
N ALA A 136 -1.24 6.20 -3.34
CA ALA A 136 -1.02 6.97 -2.12
C ALA A 136 -2.10 8.05 -1.91
N ALA A 137 -2.55 8.71 -2.98
CA ALA A 137 -3.64 9.68 -2.91
C ALA A 137 -4.97 9.03 -2.46
N LYS A 138 -5.29 7.86 -2.99
CA LYS A 138 -6.48 7.08 -2.57
C LYS A 138 -6.40 6.68 -1.10
N GLU A 139 -5.23 6.24 -0.63
CA GLU A 139 -5.02 5.90 0.78
C GLU A 139 -5.24 7.11 1.69
N VAL A 140 -4.63 8.25 1.37
CA VAL A 140 -4.86 9.51 2.10
C VAL A 140 -6.34 9.90 2.11
N ALA A 141 -7.02 9.80 0.96
CA ALA A 141 -8.44 10.13 0.85
C ALA A 141 -9.32 9.25 1.76
N ARG A 142 -9.01 7.93 1.87
CA ARG A 142 -9.69 7.02 2.82
C ARG A 142 -9.46 7.43 4.27
N ILE A 143 -8.22 7.80 4.63
CA ILE A 143 -7.89 8.30 5.98
C ILE A 143 -8.70 9.57 6.31
N LEU A 144 -8.88 10.49 5.36
CA LEU A 144 -9.66 11.70 5.57
C LEU A 144 -11.17 11.45 5.62
N TYR A 145 -11.63 10.37 5.02
CA TYR A 145 -13.02 9.90 5.15
C TYR A 145 -13.30 9.35 6.55
N LEU A 146 -12.30 8.70 7.19
CA LEU A 146 -12.33 8.22 8.57
C LEU A 146 -11.18 8.84 9.39
N PRO A 147 -11.30 10.11 9.81
CA PRO A 147 -10.16 10.86 10.38
C PRO A 147 -9.58 10.26 11.67
N THR A 148 -10.33 9.44 12.39
CA THR A 148 -9.86 8.74 13.59
C THR A 148 -8.98 7.53 13.28
N ALA A 149 -9.05 7.01 12.06
CA ALA A 149 -8.18 5.93 11.63
C ALA A 149 -6.74 6.43 11.44
N LEU A 150 -5.77 5.57 11.74
CA LEU A 150 -4.37 5.75 11.39
C LEU A 150 -4.12 5.32 9.94
N GLU A 151 -4.74 4.18 9.55
CA GLU A 151 -4.66 3.59 8.22
C GLU A 151 -6.02 3.03 7.83
N VAL A 152 -6.35 3.08 6.54
CA VAL A 152 -7.54 2.45 5.97
C VAL A 152 -7.17 1.82 4.62
N ASN A 153 -7.20 0.49 4.55
CA ASN A 153 -6.91 -0.26 3.34
C ASN A 153 -8.16 -0.98 2.86
N SER A 154 -8.28 -1.09 1.54
CA SER A 154 -9.47 -1.62 0.89
C SER A 154 -9.20 -2.98 0.28
N PHE A 155 -10.09 -3.91 0.50
CA PHE A 155 -10.09 -5.28 0.00
C PHE A 155 -11.42 -5.59 -0.67
N ALA A 156 -11.54 -6.74 -1.33
CA ALA A 156 -12.77 -7.17 -2.05
C ALA A 156 -13.31 -6.05 -2.95
N HIS A 157 -12.44 -5.48 -3.82
CA HIS A 157 -12.79 -4.39 -4.74
C HIS A 157 -13.45 -3.17 -4.07
N GLY A 158 -13.14 -2.90 -2.79
CA GLY A 158 -13.67 -1.76 -2.05
C GLY A 158 -14.87 -2.07 -1.15
N GLN A 159 -15.28 -3.31 -1.05
CA GLN A 159 -16.41 -3.73 -0.20
C GLN A 159 -15.99 -3.94 1.26
N ALA A 160 -14.77 -4.44 1.51
CA ALA A 160 -14.20 -4.59 2.83
C ALA A 160 -13.09 -3.58 3.10
N GLU A 161 -12.99 -3.12 4.34
CA GLU A 161 -11.93 -2.23 4.81
C GLU A 161 -11.19 -2.86 6.00
N LEU A 162 -9.86 -2.78 5.94
CA LEU A 162 -8.96 -3.02 7.06
C LEU A 162 -8.63 -1.66 7.67
N VAL A 163 -9.13 -1.41 8.87
CA VAL A 163 -9.00 -0.12 9.56
C VAL A 163 -8.11 -0.28 10.79
N LYS A 164 -7.11 0.61 10.90
CA LYS A 164 -6.16 0.67 12.01
C LYS A 164 -6.41 1.92 12.84
N PHE A 165 -6.50 1.77 14.16
CA PHE A 165 -6.70 2.90 15.09
C PHE A 165 -6.02 2.63 16.43
N LYS A 166 -5.75 3.70 17.19
CA LYS A 166 -5.18 3.62 18.54
C LYS A 166 -6.27 3.79 19.60
N VAL A 167 -6.24 2.96 20.64
CA VAL A 167 -7.18 3.00 21.77
C VAL A 167 -6.79 4.13 22.72
N PRO A 168 -7.64 5.17 22.88
CA PRO A 168 -7.41 6.24 23.89
C PRO A 168 -7.50 5.73 25.33
N SER A 169 -7.01 6.53 26.28
CA SER A 169 -6.95 6.18 27.72
C SER A 169 -8.32 5.95 28.36
N ASP A 170 -9.31 6.70 27.91
CA ASP A 170 -10.68 6.73 28.43
C ASP A 170 -11.69 6.02 27.51
N ASN A 171 -11.20 5.24 26.53
CA ASN A 171 -12.07 4.54 25.58
C ASN A 171 -12.78 3.34 26.22
N VAL A 172 -14.02 3.11 25.80
CA VAL A 172 -14.87 2.00 26.27
C VAL A 172 -14.27 0.60 26.01
N LEU A 173 -13.34 0.46 25.07
CA LEU A 173 -12.67 -0.80 24.78
C LEU A 173 -11.64 -1.19 25.84
N ASN A 174 -11.14 -0.25 26.64
CA ASN A 174 -10.11 -0.54 27.62
C ASN A 174 -10.62 -1.51 28.69
N GLY A 175 -9.95 -2.67 28.81
CA GLY A 175 -10.31 -3.74 29.75
C GLY A 175 -11.31 -4.76 29.19
N LEU A 176 -11.83 -4.60 27.96
CA LEU A 176 -12.73 -5.57 27.35
C LEU A 176 -11.95 -6.68 26.64
N SER A 177 -12.48 -7.91 26.71
CA SER A 177 -11.97 -9.01 25.85
C SER A 177 -12.59 -8.95 24.46
N ILE A 178 -11.88 -9.49 23.47
CA ILE A 178 -12.36 -9.60 22.08
C ILE A 178 -13.70 -10.35 22.01
N ALA A 179 -13.84 -11.45 22.76
CA ALA A 179 -15.08 -12.22 22.82
C ALA A 179 -16.25 -11.39 23.40
N TYR A 180 -15.98 -10.56 24.41
CA TYR A 180 -17.01 -9.66 24.97
C TYR A 180 -17.45 -8.62 23.94
N LEU A 181 -16.49 -8.04 23.19
CA LEU A 181 -16.77 -7.07 22.13
C LEU A 181 -17.69 -7.69 21.07
N GLY A 182 -17.32 -8.85 20.52
CA GLY A 182 -18.12 -9.55 19.53
C GLY A 182 -19.54 -9.86 19.99
N LYS A 183 -19.71 -10.26 21.26
CA LYS A 183 -21.03 -10.64 21.81
C LYS A 183 -21.91 -9.45 22.16
N ASN A 184 -21.35 -8.33 22.65
CA ASN A 184 -22.12 -7.27 23.31
C ASN A 184 -22.09 -5.92 22.56
N ILE A 185 -21.13 -5.70 21.65
CA ILE A 185 -21.01 -4.45 20.92
C ILE A 185 -21.35 -4.65 19.45
N THR A 186 -20.63 -5.54 18.76
CA THR A 186 -20.90 -5.90 17.35
C THR A 186 -20.18 -7.18 16.96
N ASN A 187 -20.82 -8.01 16.15
CA ASN A 187 -20.23 -9.18 15.50
C ASN A 187 -19.90 -8.95 14.01
N ASP A 188 -20.16 -7.74 13.51
CA ASP A 188 -19.96 -7.41 12.10
C ASP A 188 -18.54 -6.89 11.82
N ILE A 189 -17.64 -7.01 12.79
CA ILE A 189 -16.22 -6.68 12.67
C ILE A 189 -15.36 -7.81 13.24
N LEU A 190 -14.14 -7.93 12.74
CA LEU A 190 -13.14 -8.83 13.31
C LEU A 190 -11.86 -8.08 13.61
N ILE A 191 -11.44 -8.05 14.90
CA ILE A 191 -10.11 -7.55 15.27
C ILE A 191 -9.11 -8.59 14.86
N CYS A 192 -8.25 -8.26 13.88
CA CYS A 192 -7.35 -9.20 13.24
C CYS A 192 -5.90 -9.07 13.69
N ALA A 193 -5.48 -7.90 14.20
CA ALA A 193 -4.14 -7.72 14.73
C ALA A 193 -4.12 -6.60 15.79
N ILE A 194 -3.23 -6.74 16.78
CA ILE A 194 -3.05 -5.76 17.88
C ILE A 194 -1.56 -5.55 18.09
N GLU A 195 -1.11 -4.29 18.06
CA GLU A 195 0.23 -3.92 18.49
C GLU A 195 0.18 -3.32 19.89
N ARG A 196 1.01 -3.85 20.79
CA ARG A 196 1.22 -3.40 22.17
C ARG A 196 2.70 -3.41 22.49
N ASP A 197 3.22 -2.29 22.97
CA ASP A 197 4.63 -2.16 23.40
C ASP A 197 5.65 -2.66 22.36
N GLY A 198 5.36 -2.44 21.08
CA GLY A 198 6.22 -2.84 19.96
C GLY A 198 6.06 -4.30 19.52
N GLU A 199 5.28 -5.11 20.22
CA GLU A 199 4.96 -6.49 19.83
C GLU A 199 3.60 -6.57 19.13
N VAL A 200 3.48 -7.45 18.11
CA VAL A 200 2.23 -7.65 17.37
C VAL A 200 1.63 -9.01 17.70
N TYR A 201 0.33 -9.03 17.92
CA TYR A 201 -0.45 -10.21 18.27
C TYR A 201 -1.56 -10.43 17.25
N ILE A 202 -1.78 -11.68 16.84
CA ILE A 202 -3.02 -12.13 16.22
C ILE A 202 -3.91 -12.59 17.39
N PRO A 203 -4.93 -11.81 17.76
CA PRO A 203 -5.65 -12.04 19.01
C PRO A 203 -6.65 -13.20 18.90
N ASN A 204 -6.85 -13.88 20.02
CA ASN A 204 -7.99 -14.79 20.23
C ASN A 204 -9.10 -14.10 21.05
N GLY A 205 -10.21 -14.79 21.28
CA GLY A 205 -11.35 -14.25 22.01
C GLY A 205 -11.05 -13.78 23.44
N ASP A 206 -10.07 -14.38 24.12
CA ASP A 206 -9.71 -14.08 25.51
C ASP A 206 -8.72 -12.89 25.62
N PHE A 207 -8.24 -12.39 24.49
CA PHE A 207 -7.31 -11.26 24.49
C PHE A 207 -8.01 -9.99 25.01
N VAL A 208 -7.42 -9.37 26.04
CA VAL A 208 -7.94 -8.15 26.67
C VAL A 208 -7.30 -6.92 26.07
N ILE A 209 -8.12 -6.03 25.52
CA ILE A 209 -7.72 -4.75 24.93
C ILE A 209 -7.29 -3.79 26.05
N LYS A 210 -6.23 -3.02 25.81
CA LYS A 210 -5.72 -1.99 26.72
C LYS A 210 -5.61 -0.64 26.04
N SER A 211 -5.70 0.40 26.84
CA SER A 211 -5.35 1.75 26.41
C SER A 211 -3.93 1.79 25.84
N GLY A 212 -3.76 2.49 24.75
CA GLY A 212 -2.48 2.58 24.01
C GLY A 212 -2.29 1.52 22.94
N ASP A 213 -3.06 0.42 22.96
CA ASP A 213 -3.03 -0.58 21.89
C ASP A 213 -3.35 0.04 20.53
N VAL A 214 -2.68 -0.43 19.50
CA VAL A 214 -3.02 -0.13 18.12
C VAL A 214 -3.72 -1.35 17.53
N LEU A 215 -5.03 -1.21 17.29
CA LEU A 215 -5.88 -2.27 16.77
C LEU A 215 -6.06 -2.16 15.28
N SER A 216 -6.08 -3.31 14.61
CA SER A 216 -6.55 -3.43 13.23
C SER A 216 -7.77 -4.33 13.18
N PHE A 217 -8.84 -3.87 12.54
CA PHE A 217 -10.05 -4.66 12.34
C PHE A 217 -10.50 -4.64 10.89
N VAL A 218 -11.22 -5.69 10.50
CA VAL A 218 -11.84 -5.85 9.19
C VAL A 218 -13.35 -5.76 9.33
N SER A 219 -13.98 -5.06 8.40
CA SER A 219 -15.45 -4.99 8.26
C SER A 219 -15.84 -4.48 6.89
N GLU A 220 -17.14 -4.52 6.58
CA GLU A 220 -17.67 -3.72 5.49
C GLU A 220 -17.52 -2.22 5.76
N ARG A 221 -17.36 -1.43 4.67
CA ARG A 221 -17.06 0.00 4.74
C ARG A 221 -18.05 0.81 5.60
N HIS A 222 -19.36 0.54 5.47
CA HIS A 222 -20.37 1.28 6.22
C HIS A 222 -20.39 0.88 7.72
N ILE A 223 -20.04 -0.36 8.04
CA ILE A 223 -19.96 -0.90 9.40
C ILE A 223 -18.77 -0.32 10.15
N ALA A 224 -17.62 -0.18 9.51
CA ALA A 224 -16.42 0.41 10.10
C ALA A 224 -16.71 1.77 10.76
N ARG A 225 -17.44 2.63 10.04
CA ARG A 225 -17.81 3.95 10.55
C ARG A 225 -18.76 3.88 11.74
N ASN A 226 -19.77 3.00 11.67
CA ASN A 226 -20.73 2.81 12.75
C ASN A 226 -20.06 2.26 14.01
N PHE A 227 -19.18 1.27 13.86
CA PHE A 227 -18.40 0.73 14.96
C PHE A 227 -17.55 1.80 15.65
N LEU A 228 -16.75 2.57 14.91
CA LEU A 228 -15.93 3.64 15.47
C LEU A 228 -16.80 4.67 16.21
N LYS A 229 -17.99 5.01 15.70
CA LYS A 229 -18.94 5.90 16.36
C LYS A 229 -19.46 5.29 17.67
N THR A 230 -19.80 4.01 17.67
CA THR A 230 -20.31 3.29 18.86
C THR A 230 -19.29 3.26 19.99
N ILE A 231 -18.01 3.14 19.68
CA ILE A 231 -16.92 3.16 20.66
C ILE A 231 -16.40 4.59 20.97
N GLY A 232 -17.16 5.61 20.59
CA GLY A 232 -16.95 7.01 21.02
C GLY A 232 -16.02 7.84 20.15
N PHE A 233 -15.65 7.37 18.96
CA PHE A 233 -14.82 8.16 18.05
C PHE A 233 -15.62 9.14 17.19
N ALA A 234 -15.02 10.30 16.90
CA ALA A 234 -15.57 11.21 15.89
C ALA A 234 -15.39 10.62 14.50
N THR A 235 -16.49 10.44 13.77
CA THR A 235 -16.51 9.78 12.45
C THR A 235 -16.92 10.71 11.31
N ASN A 236 -17.02 12.01 11.58
CA ASN A 236 -17.35 12.98 10.54
C ASN A 236 -16.15 13.15 9.59
N GLN A 237 -16.39 12.95 8.31
CA GLN A 237 -15.43 13.28 7.26
C GLN A 237 -14.96 14.74 7.41
N VAL A 238 -13.70 15.03 7.13
CA VAL A 238 -13.18 16.40 7.07
C VAL A 238 -13.88 17.18 5.95
N LYS A 239 -14.10 18.47 6.14
CA LYS A 239 -14.76 19.35 5.17
C LYS A 239 -13.79 20.10 4.28
N ASP A 240 -12.61 20.33 4.79
CA ASP A 240 -11.55 21.07 4.09
C ASP A 240 -10.17 20.49 4.39
N THR A 241 -9.25 20.74 3.48
CA THR A 241 -7.86 20.28 3.58
C THR A 241 -6.90 21.30 3.00
N MET A 242 -5.75 21.43 3.65
CA MET A 242 -4.60 22.18 3.15
C MET A 242 -3.49 21.21 2.74
N ILE A 243 -3.08 21.26 1.48
CA ILE A 243 -2.02 20.44 0.91
C ILE A 243 -0.81 21.34 0.67
N ILE A 244 0.37 20.91 1.11
CA ILE A 244 1.61 21.62 0.88
C ILE A 244 2.43 20.91 -0.20
N GLY A 245 2.69 21.63 -1.30
CA GLY A 245 3.37 21.14 -2.50
C GLY A 245 2.42 20.62 -3.57
N GLY A 246 2.64 21.06 -4.81
CA GLY A 246 1.84 20.74 -6.01
C GLY A 246 2.33 19.52 -6.79
N SER A 247 2.77 18.47 -6.10
CA SER A 247 3.27 17.24 -6.73
C SER A 247 2.19 16.46 -7.49
N LYS A 248 2.57 15.44 -8.29
CA LYS A 248 1.60 14.52 -8.91
C LYS A 248 0.67 13.88 -7.87
N ALA A 249 1.20 13.52 -6.69
CA ALA A 249 0.39 12.99 -5.59
C ALA A 249 -0.64 14.03 -5.09
N ALA A 250 -0.25 15.30 -4.99
CA ALA A 250 -1.17 16.38 -4.62
C ALA A 250 -2.30 16.57 -5.65
N TYR A 251 -1.98 16.46 -6.94
CA TYR A 251 -2.98 16.50 -8.01
C TYR A 251 -4.02 15.37 -7.86
N TYR A 252 -3.56 14.12 -7.72
CA TYR A 252 -4.47 12.98 -7.58
C TYR A 252 -5.28 13.07 -6.29
N LEU A 253 -4.64 13.45 -5.18
CA LEU A 253 -5.33 13.62 -3.91
C LEU A 253 -6.40 14.71 -4.00
N ALA A 254 -6.07 15.87 -4.56
CA ALA A 254 -7.03 16.94 -4.72
C ALA A 254 -8.23 16.53 -5.58
N LYS A 255 -8.00 15.77 -6.67
CA LYS A 255 -9.06 15.22 -7.53
C LYS A 255 -9.99 14.29 -6.74
N GLU A 256 -9.43 13.34 -5.97
CA GLU A 256 -10.21 12.43 -5.12
C GLU A 256 -11.01 13.19 -4.05
N LEU A 257 -10.38 14.11 -3.32
CA LEU A 257 -11.03 14.87 -2.26
C LEU A 257 -12.17 15.77 -2.77
N ILE A 258 -11.97 16.42 -3.92
CA ILE A 258 -13.02 17.22 -4.58
C ILE A 258 -14.21 16.34 -4.95
N ASN A 259 -13.98 15.13 -5.47
CA ASN A 259 -15.04 14.17 -5.78
C ASN A 259 -15.80 13.72 -4.53
N MET A 260 -15.14 13.68 -3.37
CA MET A 260 -15.74 13.38 -2.08
C MET A 260 -16.45 14.59 -1.44
N GLY A 261 -16.44 15.77 -2.09
CA GLY A 261 -17.04 16.99 -1.56
C GLY A 261 -16.20 17.72 -0.51
N ILE A 262 -14.90 17.44 -0.43
CA ILE A 262 -13.95 18.10 0.47
C ILE A 262 -13.36 19.32 -0.25
N SER A 263 -13.36 20.47 0.39
CA SER A 263 -12.71 21.69 -0.13
C SER A 263 -11.19 21.55 -0.05
N VAL A 264 -10.50 21.87 -1.15
CA VAL A 264 -9.05 21.68 -1.24
C VAL A 264 -8.34 23.03 -1.46
N LYS A 265 -7.34 23.32 -0.64
CA LYS A 265 -6.37 24.37 -0.83
C LYS A 265 -4.99 23.75 -1.03
N ILE A 266 -4.26 24.18 -2.07
CA ILE A 266 -2.90 23.74 -2.37
C ILE A 266 -1.97 24.96 -2.29
N ILE A 267 -0.90 24.86 -1.52
CA ILE A 267 0.16 25.88 -1.47
C ILE A 267 1.37 25.33 -2.22
N GLU A 268 1.78 25.99 -3.31
CA GLU A 268 2.85 25.56 -4.20
C GLU A 268 3.76 26.77 -4.54
N ARG A 269 5.07 26.57 -4.42
CA ARG A 269 6.03 27.65 -4.65
C ARG A 269 6.31 27.96 -6.12
N ASP A 270 6.20 26.95 -6.99
CA ASP A 270 6.44 27.10 -8.43
C ASP A 270 5.19 27.68 -9.12
N ARG A 271 5.33 28.90 -9.64
CA ARG A 271 4.25 29.61 -10.29
C ARG A 271 3.69 28.90 -11.53
N GLN A 272 4.55 28.32 -12.35
CA GLN A 272 4.11 27.59 -13.56
C GLN A 272 3.29 26.33 -13.15
N ASN A 273 3.72 25.66 -12.07
CA ASN A 273 2.99 24.54 -11.53
C ASN A 273 1.63 24.97 -10.94
N CYS A 274 1.56 26.12 -10.27
CA CYS A 274 0.29 26.70 -9.80
C CYS A 274 -0.68 26.94 -10.95
N GLU A 275 -0.21 27.58 -12.03
CA GLU A 275 -1.03 27.84 -13.22
C GLU A 275 -1.56 26.54 -13.84
N ARG A 276 -0.71 25.52 -13.98
CA ARG A 276 -1.09 24.18 -14.45
C ARG A 276 -2.14 23.51 -13.57
N LEU A 277 -1.95 23.55 -12.25
CA LEU A 277 -2.86 22.95 -11.28
C LEU A 277 -4.21 23.66 -11.29
N SER A 278 -4.24 24.98 -11.37
CA SER A 278 -5.47 25.77 -11.42
C SER A 278 -6.33 25.43 -12.66
N VAL A 279 -5.70 25.12 -13.79
CA VAL A 279 -6.40 24.68 -15.01
C VAL A 279 -6.95 23.25 -14.84
N LYS A 280 -6.12 22.32 -14.28
CA LYS A 280 -6.51 20.90 -14.12
C LYS A 280 -7.47 20.67 -12.96
N LEU A 281 -7.49 21.54 -11.95
CA LEU A 281 -8.30 21.43 -10.73
C LEU A 281 -9.11 22.70 -10.47
N PRO A 282 -10.09 23.03 -11.32
CA PRO A 282 -10.80 24.33 -11.24
C PRO A 282 -11.62 24.53 -9.95
N LYS A 283 -11.85 23.47 -9.18
CA LYS A 283 -12.54 23.52 -7.88
C LYS A 283 -11.57 23.63 -6.68
N ALA A 284 -10.27 23.52 -6.89
CA ALA A 284 -9.28 23.72 -5.85
C ALA A 284 -8.84 25.19 -5.79
N ILE A 285 -8.51 25.67 -4.59
CA ILE A 285 -7.83 26.95 -4.40
C ILE A 285 -6.33 26.68 -4.47
N VAL A 286 -5.64 27.26 -5.45
CA VAL A 286 -4.19 27.12 -5.61
C VAL A 286 -3.51 28.44 -5.27
N ILE A 287 -2.66 28.41 -4.26
CA ILE A 287 -1.92 29.57 -3.75
C ILE A 287 -0.46 29.43 -4.20
N ASN A 288 0.07 30.49 -4.81
CA ASN A 288 1.48 30.57 -5.10
C ASN A 288 2.23 31.13 -3.89
N GLY A 289 2.92 30.28 -3.15
CA GLY A 289 3.64 30.66 -1.94
C GLY A 289 4.56 29.55 -1.44
N ASP A 290 5.47 29.92 -0.56
CA ASP A 290 6.32 28.95 0.13
C ASP A 290 5.56 28.37 1.32
N GLY A 291 5.13 27.11 1.18
CA GLY A 291 4.40 26.40 2.23
C GLY A 291 5.24 26.05 3.47
N THR A 292 6.53 26.36 3.50
CA THR A 292 7.38 26.23 4.68
C THR A 292 7.42 27.52 5.52
N ASP A 293 6.86 28.60 4.99
CA ASP A 293 6.75 29.89 5.70
C ASP A 293 5.52 29.88 6.64
N PRO A 294 5.72 30.02 7.98
CA PRO A 294 4.63 30.01 8.94
C PRO A 294 3.64 31.16 8.77
N ASP A 295 4.08 32.31 8.27
CA ASP A 295 3.21 33.46 8.06
C ASP A 295 2.23 33.23 6.92
N ILE A 296 2.68 32.61 5.82
CA ILE A 296 1.83 32.18 4.72
C ILE A 296 0.83 31.11 5.21
N LEU A 297 1.27 30.13 5.98
CA LEU A 297 0.39 29.09 6.52
C LEU A 297 -0.69 29.70 7.43
N LYS A 298 -0.34 30.69 8.23
CA LYS A 298 -1.27 31.39 9.11
C LYS A 298 -2.26 32.24 8.33
N GLU A 299 -1.81 33.01 7.34
CA GLU A 299 -2.66 33.78 6.44
C GLU A 299 -3.68 32.88 5.74
N GLU A 300 -3.23 31.72 5.26
CA GLU A 300 -4.05 30.75 4.57
C GLU A 300 -4.92 29.89 5.50
N GLY A 301 -4.82 30.07 6.81
CA GLY A 301 -5.75 29.54 7.81
C GLY A 301 -5.43 28.17 8.35
N ILE A 302 -4.14 27.81 8.51
CA ILE A 302 -3.70 26.52 9.09
C ILE A 302 -4.36 26.26 10.47
N GLU A 303 -4.63 27.29 11.26
CA GLU A 303 -5.22 27.18 12.60
C GLU A 303 -6.67 26.64 12.58
N ARG A 304 -7.36 26.74 11.45
CA ARG A 304 -8.79 26.41 11.31
C ARG A 304 -9.08 25.25 10.36
N VAL A 305 -8.09 24.83 9.59
CA VAL A 305 -8.24 23.73 8.63
C VAL A 305 -8.50 22.41 9.35
N GLN A 306 -9.36 21.57 8.80
CA GLN A 306 -9.70 20.27 9.40
C GLN A 306 -8.70 19.17 9.05
N SER A 307 -7.98 19.31 7.94
CA SER A 307 -6.86 18.41 7.63
C SER A 307 -5.68 19.15 6.99
N PHE A 308 -4.48 18.66 7.27
CA PHE A 308 -3.22 19.22 6.78
C PHE A 308 -2.31 18.12 6.26
N ILE A 309 -1.83 18.26 5.01
CA ILE A 309 -1.16 17.18 4.29
C ILE A 309 0.08 17.73 3.58
N PRO A 310 1.27 17.60 4.18
CA PRO A 310 2.52 17.96 3.52
C PRO A 310 2.91 16.88 2.50
N LEU A 311 2.98 17.26 1.21
CA LEU A 311 3.34 16.41 0.07
C LEU A 311 4.56 16.94 -0.69
N THR A 312 5.48 17.61 0.01
CA THR A 312 6.71 18.09 -0.60
C THR A 312 7.63 16.92 -1.04
N GLY A 313 8.70 17.23 -1.76
CA GLY A 313 9.73 16.25 -2.15
C GLY A 313 10.68 15.86 -1.02
N ILE A 314 10.67 16.57 0.11
CA ILE A 314 11.64 16.49 1.20
C ILE A 314 10.95 15.98 2.46
N ASP A 315 11.38 14.83 2.97
CA ASP A 315 10.75 14.18 4.13
C ASP A 315 10.90 15.02 5.41
N GLU A 316 12.05 15.64 5.60
CA GLU A 316 12.34 16.51 6.73
C GLU A 316 11.41 17.75 6.77
N GLU A 317 11.12 18.33 5.61
CA GLU A 317 10.10 19.40 5.49
C GLU A 317 8.72 18.89 5.86
N ASN A 318 8.32 17.71 5.33
CA ASN A 318 7.02 17.14 5.65
C ASN A 318 6.86 16.85 7.15
N ILE A 319 7.92 16.36 7.81
CA ILE A 319 7.93 16.12 9.26
C ILE A 319 7.76 17.45 10.02
N MET A 320 8.57 18.46 9.70
CA MET A 320 8.53 19.76 10.37
C MET A 320 7.18 20.46 10.18
N LEU A 321 6.63 20.43 8.98
CA LEU A 321 5.30 20.97 8.66
C LEU A 321 4.20 20.26 9.45
N THR A 322 4.28 18.94 9.58
CA THR A 322 3.34 18.15 10.39
C THR A 322 3.40 18.54 11.86
N LEU A 323 4.60 18.62 12.44
CA LEU A 323 4.77 19.02 13.84
C LEU A 323 4.26 20.43 14.09
N HIS A 324 4.53 21.37 13.16
CA HIS A 324 4.01 22.72 13.23
C HIS A 324 2.47 22.75 13.17
N ALA A 325 1.87 22.05 12.21
CA ALA A 325 0.40 21.96 12.09
C ALA A 325 -0.25 21.42 13.36
N LYS A 326 0.32 20.40 13.99
CA LYS A 326 -0.17 19.84 15.26
C LYS A 326 -0.02 20.77 16.44
N GLN A 327 0.96 21.68 16.41
CA GLN A 327 1.15 22.68 17.45
C GLN A 327 0.11 23.82 17.38
N VAL A 328 -0.28 24.22 16.16
CA VAL A 328 -1.13 25.42 15.95
C VAL A 328 -2.58 25.07 15.63
N SER A 329 -2.90 23.80 15.39
CA SER A 329 -4.26 23.37 15.01
C SER A 329 -4.61 21.98 15.57
N ASN A 330 -5.90 21.63 15.50
CA ASN A 330 -6.42 20.30 15.76
C ASN A 330 -6.66 19.50 14.45
N ALA A 331 -6.01 19.89 13.37
CA ALA A 331 -6.19 19.26 12.07
C ALA A 331 -5.80 17.78 12.09
N LYS A 332 -6.54 16.95 11.34
CA LYS A 332 -6.06 15.61 11.00
C LYS A 332 -4.83 15.76 10.10
N VAL A 333 -3.69 15.28 10.55
CA VAL A 333 -2.45 15.31 9.76
C VAL A 333 -2.17 13.96 9.10
N VAL A 334 -1.72 14.02 7.84
CA VAL A 334 -1.24 12.84 7.11
C VAL A 334 0.11 13.18 6.49
N THR A 335 1.15 12.50 6.94
CA THR A 335 2.54 12.82 6.59
C THR A 335 3.08 11.84 5.56
N LYS A 336 3.52 12.35 4.40
CA LYS A 336 4.20 11.54 3.40
C LYS A 336 5.68 11.39 3.74
N ILE A 337 6.17 10.14 3.77
CA ILE A 337 7.57 9.77 3.99
C ILE A 337 8.05 8.92 2.83
N ASN A 338 9.16 9.31 2.21
CA ASN A 338 9.78 8.56 1.11
C ASN A 338 10.99 7.72 1.55
N ARG A 339 11.68 8.12 2.66
CA ARG A 339 12.88 7.45 3.18
C ARG A 339 12.57 6.82 4.53
N VAL A 340 13.07 5.62 4.76
CA VAL A 340 12.78 4.83 5.98
C VAL A 340 14.02 4.62 6.84
N ASN A 341 15.15 5.27 6.49
CA ASN A 341 16.43 5.07 7.18
C ASN A 341 16.39 5.43 8.68
N TYR A 342 15.47 6.32 9.08
CA TYR A 342 15.30 6.77 10.46
C TYR A 342 13.95 6.33 11.04
N LYS A 343 13.45 5.17 10.65
CA LYS A 343 12.11 4.70 11.02
C LYS A 343 11.88 4.68 12.53
N GLN A 344 12.86 4.28 13.33
CA GLN A 344 12.74 4.30 14.79
C GLN A 344 12.55 5.72 15.34
N VAL A 345 13.23 6.71 14.77
CA VAL A 345 13.04 8.11 15.15
C VAL A 345 11.67 8.60 14.72
N ILE A 346 11.28 8.31 13.48
CA ILE A 346 9.98 8.70 12.90
C ILE A 346 8.83 8.13 13.71
N ASN A 347 8.90 6.86 14.11
CA ASN A 347 7.86 6.19 14.90
C ASN A 347 7.71 6.76 16.32
N ASN A 348 8.75 7.40 16.85
CA ASN A 348 8.69 8.09 18.16
C ASN A 348 8.12 9.51 18.06
N LEU A 349 7.97 10.05 16.84
CA LEU A 349 7.35 11.34 16.62
C LEU A 349 5.84 11.17 16.40
N ASP A 350 5.06 12.04 16.98
CA ASP A 350 3.61 12.07 16.73
C ASP A 350 3.32 12.77 15.39
N LEU A 351 3.45 12.02 14.29
CA LEU A 351 3.26 12.50 12.92
C LEU A 351 1.86 12.23 12.35
N GLY A 352 0.92 11.78 13.17
CA GLY A 352 -0.41 11.41 12.70
C GLY A 352 -0.38 10.14 11.84
N SER A 353 -1.13 10.13 10.75
CA SER A 353 -1.08 9.04 9.77
C SER A 353 0.14 9.15 8.87
N LEU A 354 0.86 8.05 8.65
CA LEU A 354 2.03 8.02 7.78
C LEU A 354 1.68 7.29 6.47
N VAL A 355 2.11 7.85 5.35
CA VAL A 355 1.94 7.24 4.03
C VAL A 355 3.29 7.08 3.36
N TYR A 356 3.56 5.86 2.89
CA TYR A 356 4.82 5.46 2.26
C TYR A 356 4.61 5.01 0.80
N PRO A 357 4.60 5.92 -0.18
CA PRO A 357 4.24 5.58 -1.58
C PRO A 357 5.06 4.45 -2.19
N LYS A 358 6.32 4.28 -1.75
CA LYS A 358 7.19 3.22 -2.24
C LYS A 358 6.75 1.82 -1.81
N TYR A 359 6.18 1.67 -0.61
CA TYR A 359 5.69 0.37 -0.14
C TYR A 359 4.42 -0.03 -0.87
N ILE A 360 3.50 0.91 -1.08
CA ILE A 360 2.28 0.69 -1.85
C ILE A 360 2.62 0.10 -3.24
N THR A 361 3.65 0.65 -3.89
CA THR A 361 4.12 0.15 -5.18
C THR A 361 4.72 -1.25 -5.08
N SER A 362 5.61 -1.48 -4.09
CA SER A 362 6.28 -2.77 -3.97
C SER A 362 5.29 -3.88 -3.61
N GLU A 363 4.32 -3.60 -2.76
CA GLU A 363 3.26 -4.56 -2.38
C GLU A 363 2.45 -5.05 -3.58
N ALA A 364 1.99 -4.14 -4.45
CA ALA A 364 1.27 -4.51 -5.65
C ALA A 364 2.13 -5.35 -6.63
N ILE A 365 3.43 -5.03 -6.74
CA ILE A 365 4.34 -5.80 -7.59
C ILE A 365 4.61 -7.18 -6.99
N ILE A 366 4.84 -7.26 -5.68
CA ILE A 366 5.12 -8.54 -4.99
C ILE A 366 3.91 -9.45 -5.04
N ALA A 367 2.70 -8.92 -4.84
CA ALA A 367 1.47 -9.66 -5.02
C ALA A 367 1.43 -10.31 -6.41
N TYR A 368 1.69 -9.51 -7.46
CA TYR A 368 1.76 -10.04 -8.83
C TYR A 368 2.88 -11.09 -9.02
N VAL A 369 4.07 -10.90 -8.45
CA VAL A 369 5.20 -11.84 -8.55
C VAL A 369 4.87 -13.16 -7.86
N ARG A 370 4.30 -13.13 -6.65
CA ARG A 370 3.84 -14.32 -5.93
C ARG A 370 2.76 -15.04 -6.73
N ALA A 371 1.84 -14.25 -7.32
CA ALA A 371 0.84 -14.73 -8.25
C ALA A 371 1.44 -15.50 -9.41
N LYS A 372 2.45 -14.98 -10.03
CA LYS A 372 3.09 -15.61 -11.21
C LYS A 372 3.95 -16.81 -10.87
N LYS A 373 4.51 -16.91 -9.65
CA LYS A 373 5.37 -18.02 -9.21
C LYS A 373 4.62 -19.36 -9.16
N ASN A 374 3.34 -19.33 -8.83
CA ASN A 374 2.51 -20.53 -8.81
C ASN A 374 2.13 -20.94 -10.23
N SER A 375 2.70 -22.06 -10.69
CA SER A 375 2.43 -22.62 -12.03
C SER A 375 0.98 -23.10 -12.23
N LYS A 376 0.17 -23.14 -11.16
CA LYS A 376 -1.26 -23.49 -11.16
C LYS A 376 -2.21 -22.29 -11.22
N GLY A 377 -1.68 -21.08 -11.44
CA GLY A 377 -2.40 -19.85 -11.22
C GLY A 377 -2.18 -19.39 -9.77
N SER A 378 -1.85 -18.15 -9.53
CA SER A 378 -1.85 -17.64 -8.17
C SER A 378 -3.17 -16.98 -7.89
N ASN A 379 -3.62 -17.21 -6.69
CA ASN A 379 -4.90 -16.79 -6.19
C ASN A 379 -4.80 -15.53 -5.35
N ILE A 380 -3.61 -14.89 -5.28
CA ILE A 380 -3.47 -13.62 -4.54
C ILE A 380 -4.05 -12.48 -5.38
N GLU A 381 -5.07 -11.83 -4.86
CA GLU A 381 -5.60 -10.59 -5.41
C GLU A 381 -4.94 -9.37 -4.80
N THR A 382 -4.79 -9.35 -3.47
CA THR A 382 -4.24 -8.22 -2.73
C THR A 382 -3.28 -8.70 -1.65
N LEU A 383 -2.18 -8.00 -1.51
CA LEU A 383 -1.22 -8.18 -0.41
C LEU A 383 -0.98 -6.82 0.24
N TYR A 384 -1.07 -6.78 1.57
CA TYR A 384 -0.77 -5.60 2.36
C TYR A 384 0.09 -5.96 3.56
N HIS A 385 1.19 -5.21 3.76
CA HIS A 385 2.09 -5.39 4.89
C HIS A 385 1.70 -4.47 6.04
N MET A 386 1.38 -5.06 7.17
CA MET A 386 0.99 -4.37 8.40
C MET A 386 2.15 -4.32 9.40
N PHE A 387 2.16 -3.29 10.26
CA PHE A 387 3.09 -3.18 11.39
C PHE A 387 4.54 -3.43 10.98
N ASP A 388 5.02 -2.69 9.99
CA ASP A 388 6.41 -2.78 9.51
C ASP A 388 6.77 -4.15 8.92
N SER A 389 5.87 -4.75 8.14
CA SER A 389 6.02 -6.07 7.52
C SER A 389 6.16 -7.23 8.53
N ARG A 390 5.64 -7.05 9.75
CA ARG A 390 5.57 -8.11 10.76
C ARG A 390 4.32 -8.98 10.65
N VAL A 391 3.33 -8.50 9.90
CA VAL A 391 2.06 -9.17 9.62
C VAL A 391 1.70 -8.92 8.17
N GLU A 392 1.19 -9.91 7.48
CA GLU A 392 0.64 -9.81 6.15
C GLU A 392 -0.89 -9.95 6.19
N ALA A 393 -1.60 -9.09 5.47
CA ALA A 393 -2.99 -9.24 5.11
C ALA A 393 -3.05 -9.63 3.63
N ILE A 394 -3.55 -10.82 3.34
CA ILE A 394 -3.51 -11.40 2.00
C ILE A 394 -4.92 -11.81 1.59
N GLU A 395 -5.33 -11.40 0.41
CA GLU A 395 -6.59 -11.75 -0.21
C GLU A 395 -6.34 -12.79 -1.31
N PHE A 396 -7.04 -13.92 -1.22
CA PHE A 396 -6.94 -15.04 -2.16
C PHE A 396 -8.28 -15.31 -2.82
N ILE A 397 -8.25 -15.68 -4.09
CA ILE A 397 -9.37 -16.38 -4.74
C ILE A 397 -9.23 -17.88 -4.47
N VAL A 398 -10.30 -18.53 -4.07
CA VAL A 398 -10.32 -19.97 -3.82
C VAL A 398 -10.55 -20.73 -5.12
N GLU A 399 -9.58 -21.51 -5.56
CA GLU A 399 -9.71 -22.33 -6.77
C GLU A 399 -10.49 -23.64 -6.49
N GLU A 400 -11.01 -24.24 -7.56
CA GLU A 400 -11.68 -25.55 -7.50
C GLU A 400 -10.78 -26.62 -6.86
N ASN A 401 -11.36 -27.41 -5.98
CA ASN A 401 -10.68 -28.47 -5.22
C ASN A 401 -9.60 -27.95 -4.23
N SER A 402 -9.75 -26.74 -3.72
CA SER A 402 -8.90 -26.24 -2.64
C SER A 402 -9.03 -27.09 -1.37
N ARG A 403 -7.92 -27.29 -0.64
CA ARG A 403 -7.90 -28.06 0.62
C ARG A 403 -8.73 -27.42 1.74
N VAL A 404 -9.10 -26.17 1.60
CA VAL A 404 -9.88 -25.42 2.57
C VAL A 404 -11.36 -25.35 2.21
N SER A 405 -11.75 -25.73 0.99
CA SER A 405 -13.12 -25.64 0.50
C SER A 405 -14.02 -26.73 1.10
N GLY A 406 -15.27 -26.37 1.46
CA GLY A 406 -16.29 -27.28 1.97
C GLY A 406 -15.99 -27.84 3.36
N ILE A 407 -15.11 -27.22 4.13
CA ILE A 407 -14.75 -27.63 5.48
C ILE A 407 -15.06 -26.48 6.45
N PRO A 408 -15.85 -26.69 7.52
CA PRO A 408 -16.06 -25.68 8.55
C PRO A 408 -14.74 -25.17 9.11
N ILE A 409 -14.61 -23.86 9.27
CA ILE A 409 -13.33 -23.20 9.70
C ILE A 409 -12.80 -23.78 11.00
N LYS A 410 -13.68 -24.15 11.95
CA LYS A 410 -13.27 -24.79 13.22
C LYS A 410 -12.58 -26.13 13.05
N ASP A 411 -12.82 -26.83 11.93
CA ASP A 411 -12.28 -28.15 11.62
C ASP A 411 -11.03 -28.07 10.76
N LEU A 412 -10.72 -26.87 10.22
CA LEU A 412 -9.47 -26.59 9.51
C LEU A 412 -8.29 -26.58 10.49
N LYS A 413 -7.25 -27.35 10.18
CA LYS A 413 -5.99 -27.35 10.95
C LYS A 413 -5.12 -26.18 10.51
N LEU A 414 -5.52 -24.96 10.92
CA LEU A 414 -4.79 -23.75 10.58
C LEU A 414 -3.38 -23.75 11.20
N LYS A 415 -2.41 -23.19 10.46
CA LYS A 415 -1.09 -22.88 10.99
C LYS A 415 -1.22 -21.85 12.11
N LYS A 416 -0.22 -21.83 13.00
CA LYS A 416 -0.15 -20.83 14.07
C LYS A 416 -0.07 -19.41 13.50
N ASP A 417 -0.69 -18.45 14.19
CA ASP A 417 -0.70 -17.02 13.81
C ASP A 417 -1.31 -16.78 12.43
N VAL A 418 -2.34 -17.54 12.05
CA VAL A 418 -3.21 -17.33 10.88
C VAL A 418 -4.64 -17.08 11.34
N LEU A 419 -5.27 -16.04 10.81
CA LEU A 419 -6.66 -15.70 11.05
C LEU A 419 -7.38 -15.47 9.71
N ILE A 420 -8.48 -16.17 9.47
CA ILE A 420 -9.38 -15.89 8.34
C ILE A 420 -10.22 -14.68 8.73
N SER A 421 -10.09 -13.56 8.00
CA SER A 421 -10.60 -12.26 8.41
C SER A 421 -11.92 -11.89 7.75
N PHE A 422 -12.12 -12.25 6.49
CA PHE A 422 -13.43 -12.25 5.82
C PHE A 422 -13.48 -13.30 4.72
N ILE A 423 -14.71 -13.65 4.34
CA ILE A 423 -15.04 -14.41 3.13
C ILE A 423 -15.96 -13.52 2.29
N ASN A 424 -15.67 -13.37 1.01
CA ASN A 424 -16.52 -12.72 0.03
C ASN A 424 -17.11 -13.79 -0.86
N HIS A 425 -18.39 -14.09 -0.67
CA HIS A 425 -19.16 -15.02 -1.47
C HIS A 425 -20.05 -14.23 -2.44
N ASP A 426 -19.80 -14.28 -3.73
CA ASP A 426 -20.55 -13.57 -4.79
C ASP A 426 -20.85 -12.09 -4.48
N GLY A 427 -19.88 -11.38 -3.90
CA GLY A 427 -20.03 -9.96 -3.55
C GLY A 427 -20.64 -9.69 -2.17
N HIS A 428 -20.92 -10.72 -1.39
CA HIS A 428 -21.36 -10.61 0.00
C HIS A 428 -20.20 -10.86 0.97
N ILE A 429 -19.85 -9.85 1.75
CA ILE A 429 -18.80 -9.96 2.77
C ILE A 429 -19.36 -10.63 4.02
N ILE A 430 -18.72 -11.70 4.44
CA ILE A 430 -19.04 -12.44 5.67
C ILE A 430 -17.84 -12.31 6.61
N ILE A 431 -18.09 -11.87 7.84
CA ILE A 431 -17.12 -11.99 8.94
C ILE A 431 -17.28 -13.40 9.51
N PRO A 432 -16.32 -14.32 9.25
CA PRO A 432 -16.55 -15.73 9.47
C PRO A 432 -16.52 -16.12 10.93
N THR A 433 -17.33 -17.10 11.26
CA THR A 433 -17.32 -17.85 12.52
C THR A 433 -16.73 -19.25 12.29
N GLY A 434 -16.49 -20.01 13.37
CA GLY A 434 -15.97 -21.35 13.21
C GLY A 434 -16.91 -22.34 12.48
N ASN A 435 -18.21 -22.01 12.32
CA ASN A 435 -19.17 -22.87 11.62
C ASN A 435 -19.32 -22.55 10.13
N ASP A 436 -18.78 -21.42 9.67
CA ASP A 436 -18.83 -21.05 8.26
C ASP A 436 -17.81 -21.86 7.47
N GLU A 437 -18.09 -22.05 6.19
CA GLU A 437 -17.27 -22.78 5.25
C GLU A 437 -16.76 -21.83 4.17
N ILE A 438 -15.63 -22.16 3.58
CA ILE A 438 -15.09 -21.50 2.40
C ILE A 438 -15.54 -22.34 1.18
N GLU A 439 -16.04 -21.67 0.15
CA GLU A 439 -16.47 -22.32 -1.09
C GLU A 439 -15.52 -22.02 -2.25
N ASP A 440 -15.53 -22.89 -3.28
CA ASP A 440 -14.79 -22.67 -4.50
C ASP A 440 -15.31 -21.40 -5.20
N GLY A 441 -14.41 -20.49 -5.59
CA GLY A 441 -14.74 -19.19 -6.18
C GLY A 441 -14.83 -18.03 -5.18
N ASP A 442 -14.84 -18.31 -3.89
CA ASP A 442 -14.80 -17.28 -2.87
C ASP A 442 -13.52 -16.44 -2.93
N THR A 443 -13.61 -15.21 -2.51
CA THR A 443 -12.43 -14.41 -2.15
C THR A 443 -12.27 -14.40 -0.63
N VAL A 444 -11.12 -14.85 -0.15
CA VAL A 444 -10.84 -14.99 1.30
C VAL A 444 -9.66 -14.13 1.70
N MET A 445 -9.84 -13.28 2.71
CA MET A 445 -8.75 -12.54 3.32
C MET A 445 -8.24 -13.24 4.57
N ILE A 446 -6.95 -13.41 4.64
CA ILE A 446 -6.27 -13.86 5.86
C ILE A 446 -5.36 -12.77 6.43
N VAL A 447 -5.17 -12.80 7.74
CA VAL A 447 -4.14 -12.02 8.43
C VAL A 447 -3.20 -12.98 9.14
N THR A 448 -1.89 -12.81 8.91
CA THR A 448 -0.89 -13.78 9.39
C THR A 448 0.45 -13.14 9.71
N LYS A 449 1.16 -13.72 10.69
CA LYS A 449 2.58 -13.40 10.96
C LYS A 449 3.54 -14.26 10.11
N ASN A 450 3.03 -15.30 9.44
CA ASN A 450 3.81 -16.09 8.51
C ASN A 450 3.96 -15.30 7.20
N THR A 451 5.14 -15.31 6.62
CA THR A 451 5.44 -14.57 5.39
C THR A 451 5.58 -15.52 4.21
N GLY A 452 5.30 -15.00 3.01
CA GLY A 452 5.56 -15.72 1.77
C GLY A 452 4.48 -16.73 1.38
N PHE A 453 3.26 -16.65 1.92
CA PHE A 453 2.14 -17.45 1.42
C PHE A 453 1.83 -17.06 -0.03
N THR A 454 1.64 -18.08 -0.87
CA THR A 454 1.40 -17.92 -2.31
C THR A 454 0.04 -18.47 -2.74
N ASP A 455 -0.61 -19.25 -1.88
CA ASP A 455 -1.89 -19.90 -2.13
C ASP A 455 -2.68 -20.04 -0.82
N ILE A 456 -4.01 -20.05 -0.90
CA ILE A 456 -4.87 -20.20 0.28
C ILE A 456 -4.59 -21.54 1.00
N ASN A 457 -4.18 -22.58 0.29
CA ASN A 457 -3.82 -23.88 0.88
C ASN A 457 -2.60 -23.80 1.81
N ASP A 458 -1.82 -22.72 1.73
CA ASP A 458 -0.68 -22.50 2.62
C ASP A 458 -1.11 -22.22 4.08
N ILE A 459 -2.39 -21.91 4.34
CA ILE A 459 -2.88 -21.64 5.70
C ILE A 459 -3.04 -22.89 6.54
N VAL A 460 -3.17 -24.07 5.94
CA VAL A 460 -3.37 -25.34 6.64
C VAL A 460 -2.07 -26.13 6.82
N MET A 461 -2.04 -27.02 7.84
CA MET A 461 -0.90 -27.86 8.14
C MET A 461 -0.74 -29.02 7.15
#